data_8c3e02b01b2b16df749da3c0f49fb1fc
#
_entry.id   8c3e02b01b2b16df749da3c0f49fb1fc
#
_cell.length_a   1.000
_cell.length_b   1.000
_cell.length_c   1.000
_cell.angle_alpha   90.00
_cell.angle_beta   90.00
_cell.angle_gamma   90.00
#
_symmetry.space_group_name_H-M   'P 1'
#
loop_
_entity.id
_entity.type
_entity.pdbx_description
1 polymer ?
#
loop_
_entity_poly.entity_id
_entity_poly.type
_entity_poly.pdbx_seq_one_letter_code
_entity_poly.pdbx_strand_id
1 'polypeptide(L)'
;MAYSNTYNQTAVNVDQLISYAYRDAGRTAEEMTPELVNAGKQALFYILQNSVNRGVNIWLQKVEVLGAQTNQQYLNMPKNTVDVLEANWVYITNPSISAALPLDNANAPSLFNQTSNADLSLYATTTLSENYFGASYSQQTRVFYVGFNAYSPNTSTTYSLDLQVSNDGINWTTWQSFDSVTLSDFQWQYYQINATQQFYYYRLKNRNTTSTYSLRAIQFAQSQQVIPLARLNRTDYFDLPNKQFNSQRSLQYWFNRQIDPQMYLWPVPNNNYQVFEMILELQPQDVGSLTNDLYMPDRAIPYFQAALSHKLAMQLPQIDLQRVQYLEKLALVARQEFEDEDRDKSPIYFQPNISYYTR
;
A
#
# COMPACT_ATOMS: atom_id res chain seq x y z
N MET A 1 -25.54 -29.74 -12.68
CA MET A 1 -25.55 -29.02 -11.39
C MET A 1 -25.05 -27.62 -11.64
N ALA A 2 -25.79 -26.60 -11.20
CA ALA A 2 -25.35 -25.21 -11.34
C ALA A 2 -24.46 -24.85 -10.14
N TYR A 3 -23.28 -24.37 -10.39
CA TYR A 3 -22.40 -23.79 -9.37
C TYR A 3 -22.84 -22.34 -9.10
N SER A 4 -22.64 -21.83 -7.89
CA SER A 4 -23.03 -20.46 -7.53
C SER A 4 -22.27 -19.40 -8.34
N ASN A 5 -21.08 -19.73 -8.84
CA ASN A 5 -20.13 -18.81 -9.51
C ASN A 5 -19.84 -17.53 -8.72
N THR A 6 -20.04 -17.58 -7.42
CA THR A 6 -19.85 -16.43 -6.53
C THR A 6 -18.78 -16.77 -5.51
N TYR A 7 -17.83 -15.90 -5.37
CA TYR A 7 -16.73 -15.96 -4.42
C TYR A 7 -16.92 -14.80 -3.44
N ASN A 8 -16.71 -15.01 -2.16
CA ASN A 8 -16.82 -13.99 -1.08
C ASN A 8 -18.25 -13.47 -0.81
N GLN A 9 -19.28 -14.26 -1.06
CA GLN A 9 -20.66 -13.86 -0.72
C GLN A 9 -21.07 -14.22 0.71
N THR A 10 -20.28 -15.01 1.40
CA THR A 10 -20.54 -15.35 2.80
C THR A 10 -19.64 -14.50 3.69
N ALA A 11 -19.67 -13.18 3.49
CA ALA A 11 -18.97 -12.26 4.39
C ALA A 11 -19.54 -12.44 5.80
N VAL A 12 -18.68 -12.85 6.72
CA VAL A 12 -19.05 -12.97 8.14
C VAL A 12 -18.63 -11.66 8.80
N ASN A 13 -19.63 -10.86 9.17
CA ASN A 13 -19.40 -9.64 9.91
C ASN A 13 -18.97 -9.93 11.38
N VAL A 14 -18.47 -8.90 12.04
CA VAL A 14 -17.99 -8.99 13.43
C VAL A 14 -19.06 -9.53 14.37
N ASP A 15 -20.30 -9.09 14.23
CA ASP A 15 -21.41 -9.53 15.08
C ASP A 15 -21.72 -11.02 14.92
N GLN A 16 -21.76 -11.49 13.68
CA GLN A 16 -21.98 -12.90 13.35
C GLN A 16 -20.84 -13.77 13.92
N LEU A 17 -19.59 -13.34 13.75
CA LEU A 17 -18.44 -14.10 14.27
C LEU A 17 -18.49 -14.22 15.80
N ILE A 18 -18.81 -13.12 16.47
CA ILE A 18 -18.96 -13.10 17.94
C ILE A 18 -20.13 -13.99 18.36
N SER A 19 -21.27 -13.91 17.67
CA SER A 19 -22.45 -14.72 17.96
C SER A 19 -22.17 -16.21 17.78
N TYR A 20 -21.47 -16.60 16.71
CA TYR A 20 -21.07 -18.00 16.49
C TYR A 20 -20.10 -18.49 17.58
N ALA A 21 -19.15 -17.66 17.95
CA ALA A 21 -18.18 -18.00 19.00
C ALA A 21 -18.86 -18.18 20.37
N TYR A 22 -19.84 -17.35 20.74
CA TYR A 22 -20.63 -17.53 21.95
C TYR A 22 -21.46 -18.79 21.92
N ARG A 23 -22.09 -19.12 20.78
CA ARG A 23 -22.83 -20.36 20.62
C ARG A 23 -21.92 -21.59 20.79
N ASP A 24 -20.72 -21.56 20.22
CA ASP A 24 -19.73 -22.62 20.39
C ASP A 24 -19.25 -22.72 21.84
N ALA A 25 -19.16 -21.61 22.55
CA ALA A 25 -18.86 -21.57 23.98
C ALA A 25 -20.03 -22.08 24.87
N GLY A 26 -21.24 -22.23 24.32
CA GLY A 26 -22.40 -22.80 25.00
C GLY A 26 -23.42 -21.77 25.51
N ARG A 27 -23.42 -20.59 24.94
CA ARG A 27 -24.41 -19.56 25.21
C ARG A 27 -25.38 -19.40 24.05
N THR A 28 -26.63 -19.09 24.35
CA THR A 28 -27.65 -18.79 23.34
C THR A 28 -27.59 -17.31 22.95
N ALA A 29 -28.15 -16.97 21.77
CA ALA A 29 -28.21 -15.59 21.31
C ALA A 29 -29.00 -14.66 22.26
N GLU A 30 -29.98 -15.20 22.98
CA GLU A 30 -30.81 -14.48 23.94
C GLU A 30 -30.05 -14.06 25.20
N GLU A 31 -28.94 -14.72 25.51
CA GLU A 31 -28.09 -14.44 26.65
C GLU A 31 -27.01 -13.39 26.37
N MET A 32 -26.91 -12.91 25.11
CA MET A 32 -25.92 -11.94 24.68
C MET A 32 -26.28 -10.53 25.15
N THR A 33 -25.57 -10.06 26.16
CA THR A 33 -25.65 -8.67 26.62
C THR A 33 -24.68 -7.77 25.84
N PRO A 34 -24.93 -6.45 25.76
CA PRO A 34 -23.98 -5.52 25.14
C PRO A 34 -22.56 -5.57 25.73
N GLU A 35 -22.44 -5.90 27.03
CA GLU A 35 -21.15 -6.07 27.71
C GLU A 35 -20.39 -7.29 27.17
N LEU A 36 -21.09 -8.41 26.99
CA LEU A 36 -20.50 -9.62 26.40
C LEU A 36 -20.06 -9.38 24.95
N VAL A 37 -20.87 -8.68 24.18
CA VAL A 37 -20.50 -8.33 22.78
C VAL A 37 -19.23 -7.45 22.75
N ASN A 38 -19.11 -6.47 23.63
CA ASN A 38 -17.92 -5.64 23.74
C ASN A 38 -16.69 -6.46 24.21
N ALA A 39 -16.86 -7.38 25.13
CA ALA A 39 -15.80 -8.30 25.54
C ALA A 39 -15.37 -9.21 24.37
N GLY A 40 -16.33 -9.68 23.56
CA GLY A 40 -16.06 -10.43 22.34
C GLY A 40 -15.26 -9.65 21.31
N LYS A 41 -15.60 -8.38 21.08
CA LYS A 41 -14.83 -7.47 20.20
C LYS A 41 -13.39 -7.31 20.68
N GLN A 42 -13.21 -7.05 21.96
CA GLN A 42 -11.88 -6.87 22.55
C GLN A 42 -11.06 -8.16 22.47
N ALA A 43 -11.67 -9.31 22.74
CA ALA A 43 -11.03 -10.61 22.62
C ALA A 43 -10.59 -10.89 21.17
N LEU A 44 -11.45 -10.61 20.20
CA LEU A 44 -11.18 -10.76 18.77
C LEU A 44 -10.00 -9.87 18.32
N PHE A 45 -9.99 -8.61 18.76
CA PHE A 45 -8.87 -7.71 18.47
C PHE A 45 -7.54 -8.26 19.00
N TYR A 46 -7.50 -8.77 20.25
CA TYR A 46 -6.29 -9.36 20.80
C TYR A 46 -5.84 -10.63 20.07
N ILE A 47 -6.78 -11.45 19.57
CA ILE A 47 -6.45 -12.63 18.79
C ILE A 47 -5.85 -12.22 17.44
N LEU A 48 -6.42 -11.21 16.76
CA LEU A 48 -5.88 -10.65 15.52
C LEU A 48 -4.44 -10.15 15.71
N GLN A 49 -4.21 -9.31 16.71
CA GLN A 49 -2.87 -8.79 16.98
C GLN A 49 -1.87 -9.89 17.34
N ASN A 50 -2.30 -10.88 18.11
CA ASN A 50 -1.44 -11.99 18.48
C ASN A 50 -1.08 -12.91 17.31
N SER A 51 -1.98 -13.10 16.34
CA SER A 51 -1.69 -13.90 15.13
C SER A 51 -0.60 -13.23 14.28
N VAL A 52 -0.69 -11.93 14.08
CA VAL A 52 0.32 -11.14 13.35
C VAL A 52 1.68 -11.17 14.04
N ASN A 53 1.72 -10.99 15.35
CA ASN A 53 2.97 -11.06 16.13
C ASN A 53 3.65 -12.44 16.05
N ARG A 54 2.94 -13.48 15.61
CA ARG A 54 3.47 -14.84 15.39
C ARG A 54 3.89 -15.10 13.95
N GLY A 55 3.81 -14.09 13.09
CA GLY A 55 4.22 -14.18 11.69
C GLY A 55 3.15 -14.72 10.74
N VAL A 56 1.89 -14.80 11.19
CA VAL A 56 0.74 -15.15 10.33
C VAL A 56 0.18 -13.88 9.74
N ASN A 57 0.77 -13.38 8.65
CA ASN A 57 0.56 -12.01 8.20
C ASN A 57 0.67 -11.82 6.66
N ILE A 58 0.68 -12.90 5.87
CA ILE A 58 0.88 -12.78 4.41
C ILE A 58 -0.16 -11.85 3.77
N TRP A 59 -1.42 -11.87 4.23
CA TRP A 59 -2.47 -10.99 3.69
C TRP A 59 -2.30 -9.50 4.08
N LEU A 60 -1.41 -9.21 5.02
CA LEU A 60 -1.08 -7.84 5.46
C LEU A 60 0.13 -7.27 4.73
N GLN A 61 0.74 -8.04 3.84
CA GLN A 61 1.82 -7.57 2.99
C GLN A 61 1.24 -6.78 1.81
N LYS A 62 1.78 -5.58 1.63
CA LYS A 62 1.35 -4.67 0.56
C LYS A 62 2.55 -4.13 -0.18
N VAL A 63 2.47 -4.12 -1.51
CA VAL A 63 3.41 -3.37 -2.33
C VAL A 63 3.02 -1.89 -2.29
N GLU A 64 3.98 -1.05 -1.93
CA GLU A 64 3.82 0.42 -1.91
C GLU A 64 4.89 1.07 -2.75
N VAL A 65 4.53 2.12 -3.48
CA VAL A 65 5.45 2.88 -4.32
C VAL A 65 5.48 4.31 -3.82
N LEU A 66 6.66 4.76 -3.38
CA LEU A 66 6.86 6.11 -2.87
C LEU A 66 7.93 6.85 -3.67
N GLY A 67 7.74 8.16 -3.82
CA GLY A 67 8.73 9.05 -4.42
C GLY A 67 9.47 9.85 -3.36
N ALA A 68 10.77 10.05 -3.56
CA ALA A 68 11.56 10.94 -2.74
C ALA A 68 11.82 12.27 -3.47
N GLN A 69 11.84 13.34 -2.69
CA GLN A 69 12.27 14.66 -3.15
C GLN A 69 13.80 14.82 -3.02
N THR A 70 14.31 15.80 -3.75
CA THR A 70 15.72 16.20 -3.61
C THR A 70 16.04 16.55 -2.16
N ASN A 71 17.14 15.98 -1.64
CA ASN A 71 17.62 16.14 -0.27
C ASN A 71 16.67 15.61 0.82
N GLN A 72 15.72 14.77 0.46
CA GLN A 72 14.84 14.11 1.43
C GLN A 72 15.56 12.89 2.04
N GLN A 73 15.93 13.01 3.29
CA GLN A 73 16.69 11.98 4.02
C GLN A 73 15.84 10.77 4.41
N TYR A 74 14.54 10.97 4.61
CA TYR A 74 13.61 9.89 4.99
C TYR A 74 12.27 10.01 4.27
N LEU A 75 11.65 8.86 4.08
CA LEU A 75 10.28 8.74 3.60
C LEU A 75 9.36 8.43 4.78
N ASN A 76 8.24 9.12 4.84
CA ASN A 76 7.19 8.79 5.81
C ASN A 76 6.42 7.58 5.28
N MET A 77 6.36 6.54 6.07
CA MET A 77 5.60 5.34 5.77
C MET A 77 4.13 5.49 6.22
N PRO A 78 3.20 4.71 5.66
CA PRO A 78 1.86 4.60 6.23
C PRO A 78 1.91 4.28 7.72
N LYS A 79 1.05 4.91 8.53
CA LYS A 79 1.07 4.78 10.00
C LYS A 79 0.89 3.36 10.53
N ASN A 80 0.25 2.51 9.73
CA ASN A 80 0.04 1.11 10.03
C ASN A 80 1.19 0.18 9.58
N THR A 81 2.33 0.73 9.17
CA THR A 81 3.49 -0.07 8.75
C THR A 81 4.25 -0.61 9.96
N VAL A 82 4.35 -1.93 10.04
CA VAL A 82 5.11 -2.64 11.08
C VAL A 82 6.57 -2.79 10.67
N ASP A 83 6.80 -3.21 9.41
CA ASP A 83 8.14 -3.39 8.85
C ASP A 83 8.17 -3.15 7.34
N VAL A 84 9.37 -2.93 6.83
CA VAL A 84 9.69 -2.95 5.40
C VAL A 84 10.47 -4.23 5.13
N LEU A 85 9.82 -5.20 4.49
CA LEU A 85 10.41 -6.52 4.23
C LEU A 85 11.47 -6.41 3.14
N GLU A 86 11.11 -5.75 2.04
CA GLU A 86 12.00 -5.51 0.90
C GLU A 86 11.82 -4.06 0.42
N ALA A 87 12.89 -3.46 -0.07
CA ALA A 87 12.85 -2.17 -0.71
C ALA A 87 13.77 -2.15 -1.93
N ASN A 88 13.24 -1.60 -3.01
CA ASN A 88 13.94 -1.46 -4.28
C ASN A 88 13.96 0.00 -4.72
N TRP A 89 15.08 0.43 -5.25
CA TRP A 89 15.16 1.66 -6.01
C TRP A 89 14.80 1.38 -7.46
N VAL A 90 13.85 2.15 -8.00
CA VAL A 90 13.40 2.00 -9.38
C VAL A 90 14.03 3.12 -10.21
N TYR A 91 14.90 2.75 -11.14
CA TYR A 91 15.44 3.68 -12.12
C TYR A 91 14.37 3.99 -13.15
N ILE A 92 13.84 5.21 -13.10
CA ILE A 92 12.86 5.71 -14.05
C ILE A 92 13.50 6.68 -15.02
N THR A 93 13.03 6.66 -16.24
CA THR A 93 13.33 7.67 -17.24
C THR A 93 12.06 8.35 -17.69
N ASN A 94 12.13 9.66 -17.85
CA ASN A 94 11.05 10.43 -18.46
C ASN A 94 11.33 10.56 -19.94
N PRO A 95 10.48 10.00 -20.81
CA PRO A 95 10.61 10.22 -22.24
C PRO A 95 10.39 11.70 -22.56
N SER A 96 11.13 12.21 -23.55
CA SER A 96 10.96 13.59 -24.00
C SER A 96 9.56 13.80 -24.56
N ILE A 97 8.84 14.75 -24.00
CA ILE A 97 7.51 15.13 -24.47
C ILE A 97 7.60 15.97 -25.74
N SER A 98 6.65 15.82 -26.65
CA SER A 98 6.50 16.69 -27.83
C SER A 98 5.71 17.95 -27.46
N ALA A 99 4.66 17.79 -26.67
CA ALA A 99 3.90 18.90 -26.12
C ALA A 99 3.26 18.54 -24.78
N ALA A 100 3.12 19.52 -23.90
CA ALA A 100 2.31 19.41 -22.69
C ALA A 100 0.84 19.70 -23.03
N LEU A 101 -0.08 19.08 -22.31
CA LEU A 101 -1.52 19.22 -22.50
C LEU A 101 -2.16 19.75 -21.20
N PRO A 102 -3.20 20.59 -21.31
CA PRO A 102 -3.76 21.16 -22.53
C PRO A 102 -2.82 22.20 -23.16
N LEU A 103 -2.90 22.35 -24.49
CA LEU A 103 -1.97 23.21 -25.27
C LEU A 103 -2.10 24.71 -24.96
N ASP A 104 -3.26 25.15 -24.55
CA ASP A 104 -3.57 26.54 -24.21
C ASP A 104 -3.20 26.91 -22.76
N ASN A 105 -2.84 25.95 -21.92
CA ASN A 105 -2.34 26.25 -20.58
C ASN A 105 -0.84 26.56 -20.62
N ALA A 106 -0.49 27.85 -20.55
CA ALA A 106 0.89 28.32 -20.63
C ALA A 106 1.82 27.75 -19.57
N ASN A 107 1.28 27.31 -18.43
CA ASN A 107 2.06 26.73 -17.32
C ASN A 107 2.18 25.20 -17.40
N ALA A 108 1.43 24.52 -18.29
CA ALA A 108 1.49 23.06 -18.40
C ALA A 108 2.89 22.54 -18.75
N PRO A 109 3.70 23.17 -19.64
CA PRO A 109 5.06 22.70 -19.94
C PRO A 109 5.99 22.68 -18.72
N SER A 110 5.83 23.60 -17.76
CA SER A 110 6.68 23.67 -16.57
C SER A 110 6.51 22.43 -15.67
N LEU A 111 5.37 21.74 -15.74
CA LEU A 111 5.10 20.53 -14.95
C LEU A 111 5.99 19.34 -15.31
N PHE A 112 6.64 19.36 -16.47
CA PHE A 112 7.45 18.23 -16.98
C PHE A 112 8.97 18.43 -16.81
N ASN A 113 9.41 19.60 -16.35
CA ASN A 113 10.83 19.96 -16.25
C ASN A 113 11.33 20.01 -14.79
N GLN A 114 10.73 19.26 -13.91
CA GLN A 114 10.95 19.35 -12.46
C GLN A 114 12.07 18.41 -12.01
N THR A 115 13.31 18.88 -11.95
CA THR A 115 14.48 18.09 -11.51
C THR A 115 14.90 18.37 -10.07
N SER A 116 14.55 19.52 -9.51
CA SER A 116 14.93 19.95 -8.16
C SER A 116 13.74 20.54 -7.40
N ASN A 117 13.88 20.73 -6.08
CA ASN A 117 12.85 21.39 -5.28
C ASN A 117 12.64 22.86 -5.66
N ALA A 118 13.63 23.51 -6.24
CA ALA A 118 13.49 24.89 -6.73
C ALA A 118 12.49 24.97 -7.89
N ASP A 119 12.50 23.95 -8.75
CA ASP A 119 11.55 23.88 -9.89
C ASP A 119 10.12 23.66 -9.43
N LEU A 120 9.90 23.07 -8.26
CA LEU A 120 8.58 22.86 -7.65
C LEU A 120 7.92 24.16 -7.12
N SER A 121 8.56 25.32 -7.24
CA SER A 121 7.97 26.62 -6.90
C SER A 121 6.81 26.99 -7.84
N LEU A 122 6.84 26.54 -9.10
CA LEU A 122 5.81 26.76 -10.09
C LEU A 122 4.70 25.72 -9.98
N TYR A 123 3.49 26.10 -10.37
CA TYR A 123 2.36 25.18 -10.47
C TYR A 123 1.43 25.57 -11.62
N ALA A 124 0.64 24.62 -12.07
CA ALA A 124 -0.44 24.85 -13.01
C ALA A 124 -1.75 24.34 -12.41
N THR A 125 -2.85 25.04 -12.72
CA THR A 125 -4.21 24.69 -12.30
C THR A 125 -5.03 24.31 -13.53
N THR A 126 -5.81 23.23 -13.45
CA THR A 126 -6.77 22.86 -14.50
C THR A 126 -7.93 23.84 -14.56
N THR A 127 -8.61 23.91 -15.69
CA THR A 127 -9.91 24.56 -15.82
C THR A 127 -11.04 23.54 -15.67
N LEU A 128 -12.28 23.99 -15.48
CA LEU A 128 -13.43 23.07 -15.41
C LEU A 128 -13.71 22.40 -16.76
N SER A 129 -13.41 23.08 -17.88
CA SER A 129 -13.57 22.55 -19.24
C SER A 129 -12.47 21.58 -19.60
N GLU A 130 -11.23 21.84 -19.15
CA GLU A 130 -10.03 21.05 -19.41
C GLU A 130 -9.44 20.57 -18.09
N ASN A 131 -10.16 19.66 -17.46
CA ASN A 131 -9.84 19.16 -16.12
C ASN A 131 -8.83 17.99 -16.19
N TYR A 132 -7.70 18.24 -16.89
CA TYR A 132 -6.63 17.29 -17.06
C TYR A 132 -5.26 17.95 -17.28
N PHE A 133 -4.20 17.21 -16.95
CA PHE A 133 -2.83 17.48 -17.41
C PHE A 133 -2.29 16.24 -18.14
N GLY A 134 -1.49 16.45 -19.16
CA GLY A 134 -0.99 15.36 -19.95
C GLY A 134 0.18 15.73 -20.85
N ALA A 135 0.65 14.76 -21.58
CA ALA A 135 1.74 14.92 -22.54
C ALA A 135 1.46 14.16 -23.84
N SER A 136 1.99 14.68 -24.94
CA SER A 136 2.12 13.97 -26.21
C SER A 136 3.58 13.62 -26.48
N TYR A 137 3.78 12.54 -27.21
CA TYR A 137 5.09 12.00 -27.55
C TYR A 137 5.24 11.88 -29.06
N SER A 138 6.47 12.05 -29.59
CA SER A 138 6.78 11.86 -31.00
C SER A 138 6.75 10.40 -31.44
N GLN A 139 6.86 9.49 -30.50
CA GLN A 139 6.80 8.04 -30.72
C GLN A 139 5.86 7.41 -29.70
N GLN A 140 5.27 6.28 -30.02
CA GLN A 140 4.50 5.52 -29.05
C GLN A 140 5.39 5.13 -27.87
N THR A 141 4.96 5.50 -26.70
CA THR A 141 5.71 5.35 -25.46
C THR A 141 4.95 4.43 -24.50
N ARG A 142 5.65 3.57 -23.79
CA ARG A 142 5.08 2.76 -22.73
C ARG A 142 5.37 3.43 -21.38
N VAL A 143 4.33 3.70 -20.63
CA VAL A 143 4.42 4.32 -19.29
C VAL A 143 4.17 3.26 -18.22
N PHE A 144 5.10 3.08 -17.29
CA PHE A 144 4.99 2.14 -16.18
C PHE A 144 4.65 2.82 -14.84
N TYR A 145 4.96 4.11 -14.73
CA TYR A 145 4.65 4.89 -13.53
C TYR A 145 4.07 6.24 -13.92
N VAL A 146 3.03 6.64 -13.22
CA VAL A 146 2.55 8.02 -13.21
C VAL A 146 2.91 8.62 -11.88
N GLY A 147 3.71 9.68 -11.91
CA GLY A 147 4.09 10.46 -10.75
C GLY A 147 3.55 11.87 -10.83
N PHE A 148 3.13 12.43 -9.72
CA PHE A 148 2.77 13.83 -9.64
C PHE A 148 3.08 14.43 -8.27
N ASN A 149 3.33 15.72 -8.26
CA ASN A 149 3.52 16.53 -7.07
C ASN A 149 2.42 17.60 -7.06
N ALA A 150 1.65 17.65 -5.98
CA ALA A 150 0.49 18.52 -5.92
C ALA A 150 0.83 19.93 -5.41
N TYR A 151 0.03 20.90 -5.82
CA TYR A 151 -0.08 22.19 -5.17
C TYR A 151 -1.37 22.25 -4.35
N SER A 152 -1.25 22.14 -3.04
CA SER A 152 -2.37 22.17 -2.10
C SER A 152 -1.95 22.79 -0.76
N PRO A 153 -1.63 24.09 -0.71
CA PRO A 153 -0.92 24.71 0.41
C PRO A 153 -1.72 24.76 1.72
N ASN A 154 -3.05 24.68 1.67
CA ASN A 154 -3.90 24.91 2.85
C ASN A 154 -4.85 23.77 3.19
N THR A 155 -5.03 22.79 2.31
CA THR A 155 -6.01 21.71 2.51
C THR A 155 -5.54 20.44 1.84
N SER A 156 -5.75 19.32 2.52
CA SER A 156 -5.66 18.01 1.89
C SER A 156 -7.00 17.73 1.21
N THR A 157 -7.02 17.73 -0.13
CA THR A 157 -8.24 17.46 -0.90
C THR A 157 -8.13 16.12 -1.60
N THR A 158 -9.21 15.34 -1.53
CA THR A 158 -9.28 14.02 -2.18
C THR A 158 -9.90 14.14 -3.56
N TYR A 159 -9.26 13.54 -4.55
CA TYR A 159 -9.70 13.51 -5.94
C TYR A 159 -9.86 12.08 -6.45
N SER A 160 -10.68 11.93 -7.47
CA SER A 160 -10.77 10.70 -8.27
C SER A 160 -10.19 10.99 -9.65
N LEU A 161 -9.01 10.42 -9.92
CA LEU A 161 -8.23 10.69 -11.12
C LEU A 161 -8.25 9.48 -12.06
N ASP A 162 -8.31 9.73 -13.35
CA ASP A 162 -8.20 8.71 -14.39
C ASP A 162 -6.97 8.96 -15.25
N LEU A 163 -6.13 7.94 -15.38
CA LEU A 163 -5.15 7.89 -16.45
C LEU A 163 -5.85 7.53 -17.74
N GLN A 164 -5.87 8.46 -18.68
CA GLN A 164 -6.43 8.28 -20.01
C GLN A 164 -5.33 8.28 -21.07
N VAL A 165 -5.51 7.46 -22.09
CA VAL A 165 -4.57 7.25 -23.19
C VAL A 165 -5.25 7.45 -24.52
N SER A 166 -4.46 7.86 -25.53
CA SER A 166 -4.94 8.03 -26.88
C SER A 166 -3.81 7.85 -27.91
N ASN A 167 -4.15 7.47 -29.14
CA ASN A 167 -3.23 7.45 -30.27
C ASN A 167 -3.43 8.63 -31.24
N ASP A 168 -4.56 9.30 -31.18
CA ASP A 168 -4.93 10.42 -32.09
C ASP A 168 -5.11 11.77 -31.35
N GLY A 169 -5.09 11.78 -30.01
CA GLY A 169 -5.31 12.95 -29.19
C GLY A 169 -6.78 13.40 -29.13
N ILE A 170 -7.69 12.72 -29.79
CA ILE A 170 -9.12 13.03 -29.89
C ILE A 170 -9.93 11.99 -29.12
N ASN A 171 -9.71 10.72 -29.43
CA ASN A 171 -10.41 9.60 -28.81
C ASN A 171 -9.61 9.10 -27.58
N TRP A 172 -10.19 9.24 -26.40
CA TRP A 172 -9.53 8.91 -25.14
C TRP A 172 -10.17 7.70 -24.48
N THR A 173 -9.33 6.78 -24.04
CA THR A 173 -9.72 5.59 -23.29
C THR A 173 -9.15 5.68 -21.88
N THR A 174 -9.97 5.41 -20.87
CA THR A 174 -9.50 5.27 -19.48
C THR A 174 -8.74 3.95 -19.37
N TRP A 175 -7.45 4.07 -19.03
CA TRP A 175 -6.56 2.93 -18.84
C TRP A 175 -6.55 2.42 -17.42
N GLN A 176 -6.47 3.34 -16.47
CA GLN A 176 -6.48 3.04 -15.05
C GLN A 176 -7.13 4.19 -14.28
N SER A 177 -7.88 3.82 -13.23
CA SER A 177 -8.54 4.78 -12.34
C SER A 177 -7.88 4.76 -10.97
N PHE A 178 -7.73 5.94 -10.39
CA PHE A 178 -7.21 6.15 -9.04
C PHE A 178 -8.29 6.80 -8.20
N ASP A 179 -8.83 6.04 -7.26
CA ASP A 179 -9.87 6.52 -6.36
C ASP A 179 -9.26 7.06 -5.07
N SER A 180 -9.91 8.08 -4.53
CA SER A 180 -9.54 8.68 -3.23
C SER A 180 -8.08 9.14 -3.13
N VAL A 181 -7.54 9.71 -4.21
CA VAL A 181 -6.20 10.30 -4.24
C VAL A 181 -6.20 11.57 -3.40
N THR A 182 -5.50 11.56 -2.27
CA THR A 182 -5.34 12.73 -1.42
C THR A 182 -4.13 13.52 -1.87
N LEU A 183 -4.35 14.73 -2.42
CA LEU A 183 -3.28 15.61 -2.84
C LEU A 183 -2.71 16.38 -1.64
N SER A 184 -1.43 16.18 -1.38
CA SER A 184 -0.66 16.89 -0.33
C SER A 184 0.41 17.76 -0.96
N ASP A 185 0.58 18.98 -0.43
CA ASP A 185 1.54 19.93 -0.98
C ASP A 185 2.99 19.40 -0.87
N PHE A 186 3.78 19.64 -1.90
CA PHE A 186 5.17 19.19 -2.02
C PHE A 186 5.43 17.70 -1.85
N GLN A 187 4.44 16.82 -1.94
CA GLN A 187 4.65 15.38 -1.86
C GLN A 187 4.56 14.74 -3.24
N TRP A 188 5.55 13.93 -3.57
CA TRP A 188 5.52 13.06 -4.73
C TRP A 188 4.67 11.83 -4.44
N GLN A 189 3.70 11.57 -5.33
CA GLN A 189 2.89 10.37 -5.34
C GLN A 189 3.15 9.63 -6.65
N TYR A 190 3.43 8.34 -6.56
CA TYR A 190 3.67 7.48 -7.71
C TYR A 190 2.70 6.32 -7.72
N TYR A 191 2.19 6.03 -8.89
CA TYR A 191 1.30 4.91 -9.13
C TYR A 191 1.91 4.04 -10.22
N GLN A 192 2.03 2.75 -9.94
CA GLN A 192 2.43 1.77 -10.92
C GLN A 192 1.28 1.51 -11.88
N ILE A 193 1.61 1.43 -13.17
CA ILE A 193 0.67 1.23 -14.26
C ILE A 193 0.89 -0.15 -14.86
N ASN A 194 -0.19 -0.90 -15.04
CA ASN A 194 -0.15 -2.16 -15.79
C ASN A 194 -0.06 -1.88 -17.30
N ALA A 195 1.14 -1.53 -17.74
CA ALA A 195 1.41 -1.07 -19.12
C ALA A 195 1.59 -2.27 -20.06
N THR A 196 0.53 -2.67 -20.74
CA THR A 196 0.58 -3.72 -21.78
C THR A 196 0.76 -3.15 -23.18
N GLN A 197 0.45 -1.89 -23.41
CA GLN A 197 0.47 -1.21 -24.72
C GLN A 197 1.25 0.11 -24.66
N GLN A 198 1.48 0.69 -25.85
CA GLN A 198 2.16 1.97 -26.05
C GLN A 198 1.20 2.96 -26.72
N PHE A 199 1.29 4.24 -26.32
CA PHE A 199 0.43 5.30 -26.83
C PHE A 199 1.24 6.56 -27.15
N TYR A 200 0.67 7.44 -27.98
CA TYR A 200 1.25 8.76 -28.27
C TYR A 200 0.86 9.81 -27.23
N TYR A 201 -0.31 9.65 -26.59
CA TYR A 201 -0.88 10.64 -25.68
C TYR A 201 -1.27 10.01 -24.35
N TYR A 202 -0.90 10.68 -23.28
CA TYR A 202 -1.27 10.33 -21.91
C TYR A 202 -1.80 11.56 -21.19
N ARG A 203 -2.88 11.41 -20.42
CA ARG A 203 -3.36 12.48 -19.55
C ARG A 203 -3.92 11.93 -18.23
N LEU A 204 -3.76 12.72 -17.19
CA LEU A 204 -4.37 12.50 -15.88
C LEU A 204 -5.58 13.43 -15.78
N LYS A 205 -6.79 12.88 -15.79
CA LYS A 205 -8.05 13.60 -15.79
C LYS A 205 -8.76 13.45 -14.46
N ASN A 206 -9.24 14.56 -13.90
CA ASN A 206 -10.15 14.53 -12.76
C ASN A 206 -11.56 14.09 -13.22
N ARG A 207 -12.11 13.06 -12.60
CA ARG A 207 -13.49 12.60 -12.87
C ARG A 207 -14.54 13.59 -12.38
N ASN A 208 -14.22 14.34 -11.33
CA ASN A 208 -15.11 15.37 -10.83
C ASN A 208 -15.05 16.62 -11.73
N THR A 209 -16.13 16.90 -12.41
CA THR A 209 -16.24 18.04 -13.33
C THR A 209 -16.53 19.36 -12.63
N THR A 210 -16.80 19.34 -11.32
CA THR A 210 -17.14 20.53 -10.53
C THR A 210 -15.96 21.11 -9.76
N SER A 211 -14.81 20.42 -9.77
CA SER A 211 -13.60 20.88 -9.07
C SER A 211 -12.37 20.84 -9.98
N THR A 212 -11.54 21.85 -9.87
CA THR A 212 -10.21 21.93 -10.49
C THR A 212 -9.17 21.36 -9.54
N TYR A 213 -8.01 20.94 -10.07
CA TYR A 213 -6.86 20.55 -9.28
C TYR A 213 -5.59 21.23 -9.79
N SER A 214 -4.59 21.31 -8.93
CA SER A 214 -3.33 21.97 -9.23
C SER A 214 -2.15 21.05 -8.98
N LEU A 215 -1.21 21.05 -9.90
CA LEU A 215 0.03 20.27 -9.79
C LEU A 215 1.25 21.18 -9.90
N ARG A 216 2.30 20.81 -9.20
CA ARG A 216 3.65 21.37 -9.33
C ARG A 216 4.46 20.62 -10.38
N ALA A 217 4.24 19.32 -10.45
CA ALA A 217 4.91 18.45 -11.42
C ALA A 217 4.05 17.25 -11.79
N ILE A 218 4.26 16.72 -12.98
CA ILE A 218 3.71 15.45 -13.46
C ILE A 218 4.75 14.70 -14.27
N GLN A 219 4.74 13.36 -14.14
CA GLN A 219 5.66 12.47 -14.85
C GLN A 219 4.91 11.27 -15.39
N PHE A 220 5.19 10.93 -16.64
CA PHE A 220 4.79 9.68 -17.27
C PHE A 220 6.07 8.88 -17.52
N ALA A 221 6.45 8.07 -16.53
CA ALA A 221 7.78 7.50 -16.48
C ALA A 221 7.85 6.08 -17.03
N GLN A 222 8.98 5.76 -17.67
CA GLN A 222 9.36 4.41 -18.04
C GLN A 222 10.26 3.83 -16.95
N SER A 223 9.98 2.59 -16.53
CA SER A 223 10.92 1.84 -15.69
C SER A 223 11.92 1.13 -16.57
N GLN A 224 13.19 1.32 -16.32
CA GLN A 224 14.27 0.59 -17.00
C GLN A 224 14.89 -0.49 -16.12
N GLN A 225 15.02 -0.23 -14.82
CA GLN A 225 15.69 -1.16 -13.93
C GLN A 225 15.18 -1.03 -12.48
N VAL A 226 14.99 -2.18 -11.84
CA VAL A 226 14.69 -2.27 -10.41
C VAL A 226 15.94 -2.80 -9.71
N ILE A 227 16.40 -2.10 -8.69
CA ILE A 227 17.65 -2.42 -8.00
C ILE A 227 17.37 -2.52 -6.50
N PRO A 228 17.66 -3.66 -5.87
CA PRO A 228 17.42 -3.84 -4.45
C PRO A 228 18.29 -2.92 -3.60
N LEU A 229 17.72 -2.43 -2.51
CA LEU A 229 18.41 -1.66 -1.47
C LEU A 229 18.86 -2.59 -0.34
N ALA A 230 20.08 -2.38 0.15
CA ALA A 230 20.55 -3.11 1.31
C ALA A 230 19.94 -2.53 2.60
N ARG A 231 19.38 -3.40 3.45
CA ARG A 231 18.85 -2.99 4.74
C ARG A 231 19.97 -2.79 5.75
N LEU A 232 19.99 -1.64 6.42
CA LEU A 232 20.88 -1.36 7.55
C LEU A 232 20.16 -1.62 8.86
N ASN A 233 20.91 -2.07 9.85
CA ASN A 233 20.44 -2.04 11.22
C ASN A 233 20.63 -0.63 11.81
N ARG A 234 20.10 -0.39 13.01
CA ARG A 234 20.17 0.91 13.68
C ARG A 234 21.61 1.37 13.89
N THR A 235 22.48 0.48 14.36
CA THR A 235 23.88 0.80 14.68
C THR A 235 24.64 1.19 13.42
N ASP A 236 24.52 0.38 12.35
CA ASP A 236 25.21 0.65 11.07
C ASP A 236 24.80 2.00 10.48
N TYR A 237 23.49 2.35 10.58
CA TYR A 237 23.02 3.65 10.10
C TYR A 237 23.61 4.81 10.93
N PHE A 238 23.70 4.66 12.27
CA PHE A 238 24.22 5.70 13.13
C PHE A 238 25.74 5.85 13.02
N ASP A 239 26.46 4.81 12.63
CA ASP A 239 27.90 4.82 12.39
C ASP A 239 28.31 5.41 11.04
N LEU A 240 27.34 5.72 10.16
CA LEU A 240 27.63 6.40 8.89
C LEU A 240 28.29 7.78 9.14
N PRO A 241 29.46 8.05 8.53
CA PRO A 241 30.22 9.26 8.80
C PRO A 241 29.55 10.53 8.29
N ASN A 242 28.78 10.43 7.20
CA ASN A 242 28.02 11.54 6.62
C ASN A 242 26.61 11.06 6.21
N LYS A 243 25.64 11.37 7.05
CA LYS A 243 24.23 10.99 6.81
C LYS A 243 23.54 11.86 5.75
N GLN A 244 24.11 13.01 5.43
CA GLN A 244 23.62 13.94 4.41
C GLN A 244 24.34 13.79 3.06
N PHE A 245 25.21 12.79 2.94
CA PHE A 245 25.84 12.51 1.66
C PHE A 245 24.76 12.19 0.62
N ASN A 246 24.75 12.97 -0.46
CA ASN A 246 23.75 12.84 -1.51
C ASN A 246 24.31 12.18 -2.79
N SER A 247 23.46 11.49 -3.51
CA SER A 247 23.81 10.84 -4.77
C SER A 247 22.57 10.71 -5.65
N GLN A 248 22.80 10.42 -6.94
CA GLN A 248 21.74 10.10 -7.89
C GLN A 248 20.99 8.83 -7.54
N ARG A 249 21.55 7.97 -6.69
CA ARG A 249 20.98 6.69 -6.31
C ARG A 249 21.19 6.43 -4.83
N SER A 250 20.11 6.07 -4.15
CA SER A 250 20.19 5.48 -2.81
C SER A 250 20.58 4.00 -2.93
N LEU A 251 21.42 3.53 -2.01
CA LEU A 251 21.95 2.16 -2.00
C LEU A 251 21.42 1.36 -0.82
N GLN A 252 21.14 2.02 0.27
CA GLN A 252 20.82 1.42 1.55
C GLN A 252 19.66 2.14 2.20
N TYR A 253 18.96 1.45 3.09
CA TYR A 253 17.92 2.05 3.90
C TYR A 253 17.95 1.51 5.33
N TRP A 254 17.49 2.36 6.26
CA TRP A 254 17.20 1.98 7.63
C TRP A 254 15.74 2.30 7.95
N PHE A 255 15.00 1.29 8.42
CA PHE A 255 13.61 1.47 8.80
C PHE A 255 13.50 1.73 10.31
N ASN A 256 12.95 2.89 10.67
CA ASN A 256 12.71 3.31 12.04
C ASN A 256 11.29 2.96 12.45
N ARG A 257 11.15 1.92 13.27
CA ARG A 257 9.88 1.41 13.79
C ARG A 257 9.38 2.30 14.92
N GLN A 258 8.66 3.35 14.59
CA GLN A 258 8.01 4.24 15.54
C GLN A 258 6.50 4.29 15.28
N ILE A 259 5.74 5.03 16.11
CA ILE A 259 4.31 5.25 15.90
C ILE A 259 4.06 5.93 14.54
N ASP A 260 4.92 6.88 14.15
CA ASP A 260 5.01 7.45 12.81
C ASP A 260 6.26 6.86 12.14
N PRO A 261 6.13 5.72 11.42
CA PRO A 261 7.27 4.98 10.90
C PRO A 261 7.94 5.73 9.75
N GLN A 262 9.29 5.66 9.71
CA GLN A 262 10.11 6.36 8.72
C GLN A 262 11.15 5.43 8.13
N MET A 263 11.35 5.51 6.83
CA MET A 263 12.44 4.83 6.13
C MET A 263 13.53 5.85 5.75
N TYR A 264 14.66 5.75 6.39
CA TYR A 264 15.83 6.57 6.11
C TYR A 264 16.61 6.02 4.93
N LEU A 265 17.01 6.89 4.02
CA LEU A 265 17.72 6.56 2.79
C LEU A 265 19.18 6.97 2.87
N TRP A 266 20.07 6.15 2.34
CA TRP A 266 21.48 6.51 2.21
C TRP A 266 22.09 5.90 0.93
N PRO A 267 22.82 6.71 0.12
CA PRO A 267 22.88 8.17 0.09
C PRO A 267 21.51 8.84 -0.06
N VAL A 268 21.44 10.11 0.36
CA VAL A 268 20.23 10.92 0.21
C VAL A 268 19.99 11.25 -1.27
N PRO A 269 18.74 11.22 -1.77
CA PRO A 269 18.41 11.58 -3.14
C PRO A 269 18.85 13.00 -3.53
N ASN A 270 19.46 13.18 -4.69
CA ASN A 270 19.86 14.51 -5.19
C ASN A 270 18.95 15.05 -6.30
N ASN A 271 17.90 14.33 -6.65
CA ASN A 271 16.90 14.74 -7.63
C ASN A 271 15.50 14.23 -7.28
N ASN A 272 14.47 14.72 -7.97
CA ASN A 272 13.07 14.39 -7.75
C ASN A 272 12.60 13.12 -8.48
N TYR A 273 13.48 12.42 -9.18
CA TYR A 273 13.14 11.22 -9.98
C TYR A 273 13.50 9.91 -9.25
N GLN A 274 13.41 9.93 -7.93
CA GLN A 274 13.71 8.77 -7.10
C GLN A 274 12.40 8.07 -6.73
N VAL A 275 12.22 6.88 -7.24
CA VAL A 275 11.07 6.02 -6.96
C VAL A 275 11.53 4.81 -6.17
N PHE A 276 10.79 4.47 -5.13
CA PHE A 276 11.04 3.32 -4.27
C PHE A 276 9.81 2.43 -4.29
N GLU A 277 10.01 1.17 -4.64
CA GLU A 277 9.01 0.12 -4.55
C GLU A 277 9.36 -0.76 -3.35
N MET A 278 8.39 -0.98 -2.47
CA MET A 278 8.62 -1.65 -1.19
C MET A 278 7.52 -2.65 -0.91
N ILE A 279 7.89 -3.74 -0.26
CA ILE A 279 6.94 -4.66 0.37
C ILE A 279 6.84 -4.29 1.84
N LEU A 280 5.69 -3.77 2.22
CA LEU A 280 5.38 -3.37 3.58
C LEU A 280 4.62 -4.46 4.30
N GLU A 281 4.98 -4.73 5.54
CA GLU A 281 4.17 -5.46 6.49
C GLU A 281 3.30 -4.45 7.26
N LEU A 282 1.97 -4.63 7.20
CA LEU A 282 1.02 -3.72 7.81
C LEU A 282 0.40 -4.31 9.07
N GLN A 283 -0.05 -3.45 9.97
CA GLN A 283 -0.91 -3.87 11.07
C GLN A 283 -2.30 -4.23 10.56
N PRO A 284 -2.97 -5.23 11.15
CA PRO A 284 -4.36 -5.50 10.85
C PRO A 284 -5.22 -4.29 11.24
N GLN A 285 -6.26 -4.07 10.46
CA GLN A 285 -7.24 -3.03 10.80
C GLN A 285 -7.95 -3.37 12.12
N ASP A 286 -8.40 -2.36 12.82
CA ASP A 286 -9.23 -2.53 14.02
C ASP A 286 -10.55 -3.24 13.66
N VAL A 287 -11.12 -3.93 14.62
CA VAL A 287 -12.40 -4.66 14.49
C VAL A 287 -13.57 -3.73 14.08
N GLY A 288 -13.46 -2.43 14.38
CA GLY A 288 -14.43 -1.43 13.98
C GLY A 288 -15.81 -1.59 14.62
N SER A 289 -16.88 -1.40 13.81
CA SER A 289 -18.27 -1.60 14.24
C SER A 289 -18.69 -3.06 14.07
N LEU A 290 -19.79 -3.46 14.72
CA LEU A 290 -20.34 -4.83 14.64
C LEU A 290 -20.80 -5.21 13.22
N THR A 291 -21.14 -4.22 12.40
CA THR A 291 -21.58 -4.41 11.03
C THR A 291 -20.45 -4.46 10.01
N ASN A 292 -19.20 -4.22 10.45
CA ASN A 292 -18.04 -4.29 9.56
C ASN A 292 -17.65 -5.74 9.30
N ASP A 293 -17.14 -5.99 8.10
CA ASP A 293 -16.42 -7.21 7.79
C ASP A 293 -15.01 -7.12 8.35
N LEU A 294 -14.44 -8.25 8.75
CA LEU A 294 -13.06 -8.30 9.20
C LEU A 294 -12.10 -8.24 8.00
N TYR A 295 -11.06 -7.46 8.13
CA TYR A 295 -9.98 -7.41 7.13
C TYR A 295 -9.08 -8.65 7.25
N MET A 296 -9.60 -9.77 6.80
CA MET A 296 -8.90 -11.06 6.77
C MET A 296 -9.41 -11.93 5.62
N PRO A 297 -8.62 -12.89 5.12
CA PRO A 297 -9.09 -13.84 4.11
C PRO A 297 -10.13 -14.80 4.70
N ASP A 298 -11.10 -15.23 3.90
CA ASP A 298 -12.19 -16.14 4.32
C ASP A 298 -11.66 -17.45 4.91
N ARG A 299 -10.52 -17.95 4.44
CA ARG A 299 -9.84 -19.14 4.97
C ARG A 299 -9.40 -19.00 6.42
N ALA A 300 -9.26 -17.77 6.93
CA ALA A 300 -8.89 -17.49 8.31
C ALA A 300 -10.06 -17.56 9.29
N ILE A 301 -11.31 -17.45 8.80
CA ILE A 301 -12.52 -17.41 9.63
C ILE A 301 -12.62 -18.61 10.58
N PRO A 302 -12.39 -19.87 10.17
CA PRO A 302 -12.47 -21.01 11.09
C PRO A 302 -11.51 -20.91 12.26
N TYR A 303 -10.29 -20.45 12.02
CA TYR A 303 -9.30 -20.23 13.08
C TYR A 303 -9.74 -19.13 14.05
N PHE A 304 -10.15 -17.97 13.55
CA PHE A 304 -10.56 -16.86 14.42
C PHE A 304 -11.82 -17.19 15.19
N GLN A 305 -12.79 -17.90 14.60
CA GLN A 305 -13.98 -18.40 15.31
C GLN A 305 -13.60 -19.34 16.44
N ALA A 306 -12.78 -20.37 16.16
CA ALA A 306 -12.37 -21.35 17.18
C ALA A 306 -11.55 -20.71 18.31
N ALA A 307 -10.61 -19.82 17.98
CA ALA A 307 -9.80 -19.10 18.95
C ALA A 307 -10.64 -18.17 19.83
N LEU A 308 -11.61 -17.47 19.21
CA LEU A 308 -12.55 -16.62 19.92
C LEU A 308 -13.46 -17.43 20.85
N SER A 309 -14.02 -18.55 20.37
CA SER A 309 -14.85 -19.45 21.15
C SER A 309 -14.12 -19.96 22.40
N HIS A 310 -12.88 -20.40 22.25
CA HIS A 310 -12.04 -20.80 23.38
C HIS A 310 -11.78 -19.64 24.35
N LYS A 311 -11.43 -18.47 23.84
CA LYS A 311 -11.15 -17.29 24.66
C LYS A 311 -12.36 -16.82 25.46
N LEU A 312 -13.56 -16.86 24.85
CA LEU A 312 -14.82 -16.51 25.50
C LEU A 312 -15.24 -17.57 26.52
N ALA A 313 -15.08 -18.86 26.21
CA ALA A 313 -15.38 -19.95 27.13
C ALA A 313 -14.59 -19.85 28.44
N MET A 314 -13.32 -19.38 28.39
CA MET A 314 -12.53 -19.13 29.60
C MET A 314 -13.03 -17.93 30.44
N GLN A 315 -13.72 -16.97 29.84
CA GLN A 315 -14.20 -15.76 30.51
C GLN A 315 -15.62 -15.93 31.07
N LEU A 316 -16.39 -16.86 30.52
CA LEU A 316 -17.77 -17.08 30.89
C LEU A 316 -17.88 -17.92 32.19
N PRO A 317 -18.71 -17.53 33.15
CA PRO A 317 -18.98 -18.34 34.32
C PRO A 317 -19.78 -19.60 33.92
N GLN A 318 -19.62 -20.68 34.72
CA GLN A 318 -20.42 -21.93 34.63
C GLN A 318 -20.24 -22.72 33.31
N ILE A 319 -19.13 -22.53 32.56
CA ILE A 319 -18.79 -23.38 31.47
C ILE A 319 -18.09 -24.65 31.94
N ASP A 320 -18.49 -25.80 31.42
CA ASP A 320 -17.86 -27.08 31.74
C ASP A 320 -16.38 -27.09 31.27
N LEU A 321 -15.50 -27.52 32.17
CA LEU A 321 -14.07 -27.63 31.92
C LEU A 321 -13.77 -28.52 30.72
N GLN A 322 -14.55 -29.61 30.50
CA GLN A 322 -14.38 -30.49 29.35
C GLN A 322 -14.64 -29.75 28.03
N ARG A 323 -15.62 -28.83 28.02
CA ARG A 323 -15.91 -28.00 26.86
C ARG A 323 -14.79 -27.03 26.58
N VAL A 324 -14.24 -26.37 27.61
CA VAL A 324 -13.09 -25.46 27.46
C VAL A 324 -11.89 -26.21 26.87
N GLN A 325 -11.56 -27.41 27.36
CA GLN A 325 -10.49 -28.23 26.81
C GLN A 325 -10.74 -28.70 25.37
N TYR A 326 -12.00 -29.00 25.03
CA TYR A 326 -12.36 -29.32 23.65
C TYR A 326 -12.14 -28.13 22.71
N LEU A 327 -12.62 -26.94 23.10
CA LEU A 327 -12.42 -25.71 22.32
C LEU A 327 -10.95 -25.31 22.20
N GLU A 328 -10.15 -25.55 23.23
CA GLU A 328 -8.70 -25.36 23.18
C GLU A 328 -8.06 -26.24 22.07
N LYS A 329 -8.39 -27.52 22.05
CA LYS A 329 -7.89 -28.44 21.03
C LYS A 329 -8.34 -28.03 19.62
N LEU A 330 -9.60 -27.64 19.48
CA LEU A 330 -10.14 -27.16 18.20
C LEU A 330 -9.39 -25.90 17.72
N ALA A 331 -9.17 -24.94 18.62
CA ALA A 331 -8.42 -23.73 18.32
C ALA A 331 -6.98 -24.00 17.94
N LEU A 332 -6.31 -24.97 18.59
CA LEU A 332 -4.95 -25.37 18.26
C LEU A 332 -4.86 -26.01 16.88
N VAL A 333 -5.77 -26.93 16.54
CA VAL A 333 -5.81 -27.57 15.22
C VAL A 333 -6.08 -26.54 14.12
N ALA A 334 -7.15 -25.73 14.28
CA ALA A 334 -7.49 -24.70 13.30
C ALA A 334 -6.37 -23.67 13.12
N ARG A 335 -5.64 -23.36 14.19
CA ARG A 335 -4.46 -22.51 14.14
C ARG A 335 -3.35 -23.15 13.31
N GLN A 336 -3.04 -24.42 13.55
CA GLN A 336 -1.98 -25.12 12.83
C GLN A 336 -2.29 -25.21 11.33
N GLU A 337 -3.54 -25.52 10.98
CA GLU A 337 -4.00 -25.53 9.59
C GLU A 337 -3.84 -24.15 8.93
N PHE A 338 -4.17 -23.08 9.64
CA PHE A 338 -4.02 -21.74 9.14
C PHE A 338 -2.57 -21.29 9.00
N GLU A 339 -1.71 -21.59 9.99
CA GLU A 339 -0.27 -21.31 9.93
C GLU A 339 0.43 -22.08 8.80
N ASP A 340 -0.03 -23.31 8.50
CA ASP A 340 0.50 -24.12 7.40
C ASP A 340 0.08 -23.60 6.02
N GLU A 341 -1.09 -22.95 5.92
CA GLU A 341 -1.55 -22.29 4.70
C GLU A 341 -0.90 -20.92 4.47
N ASP A 342 -0.60 -20.19 5.54
CA ASP A 342 -0.03 -18.84 5.50
C ASP A 342 1.50 -18.85 5.33
N ARG A 343 2.05 -19.87 4.67
CA ARG A 343 3.47 -19.96 4.35
C ARG A 343 3.73 -19.64 2.90
N ASP A 344 4.82 -18.92 2.66
CA ASP A 344 5.34 -18.80 1.30
C ASP A 344 5.76 -20.18 0.80
N LYS A 345 5.10 -20.63 -0.27
CA LYS A 345 5.35 -21.94 -0.91
C LYS A 345 6.47 -21.88 -1.94
N SER A 346 7.27 -20.82 -1.96
CA SER A 346 8.40 -20.69 -2.86
C SER A 346 9.47 -21.74 -2.56
N PRO A 347 10.01 -22.43 -3.57
CA PRO A 347 11.09 -23.39 -3.35
C PRO A 347 12.36 -22.67 -2.88
N ILE A 348 12.91 -23.11 -1.76
CA ILE A 348 14.18 -22.59 -1.24
C ILE A 348 15.31 -23.35 -1.92
N TYR A 349 16.11 -22.65 -2.74
CA TYR A 349 17.31 -23.20 -3.35
C TYR A 349 18.54 -22.75 -2.55
N PHE A 350 19.25 -23.69 -1.95
CA PHE A 350 20.57 -23.43 -1.39
C PHE A 350 21.61 -23.58 -2.48
N GLN A 351 22.10 -22.48 -3.05
CA GLN A 351 23.28 -22.48 -3.91
C GLN A 351 24.49 -21.99 -3.12
N PRO A 352 25.60 -22.74 -3.11
CA PRO A 352 26.83 -22.22 -2.54
C PRO A 352 27.26 -20.97 -3.32
N ASN A 353 27.57 -19.90 -2.62
CA ASN A 353 28.09 -18.69 -3.24
C ASN A 353 29.54 -18.92 -3.68
N ILE A 354 29.71 -19.37 -4.94
CA ILE A 354 31.02 -19.65 -5.54
C ILE A 354 31.67 -18.42 -6.21
N SER A 355 31.06 -17.25 -6.08
CA SER A 355 31.58 -16.00 -6.71
C SER A 355 33.00 -15.63 -6.25
N TYR A 356 33.47 -16.15 -5.12
CA TYR A 356 34.84 -15.97 -4.64
C TYR A 356 35.88 -16.84 -5.36
N TYR A 357 35.44 -17.89 -6.07
CA TYR A 357 36.35 -18.86 -6.72
C TYR A 357 36.46 -18.67 -8.23
N THR A 358 35.70 -17.74 -8.80
CA THR A 358 35.77 -17.40 -10.24
C THR A 358 36.40 -16.02 -10.46
N ARG A 359 37.67 -15.90 -10.10
CA ARG A 359 38.53 -14.80 -10.56
C ARG A 359 39.55 -15.32 -11.54
#